data_7df4fe85154227d5cc59f11f8481dff7
#
_entry.id   7df4fe85154227d5cc59f11f8481dff7
#
_cell.length_a   1.000
_cell.length_b   1.000
_cell.length_c   1.000
_cell.angle_alpha   90.00
_cell.angle_beta   90.00
_cell.angle_gamma   90.00
#
_symmetry.space_group_name_H-M   'P 1'
#
loop_
_entity.id
_entity.type
_entity.pdbx_description
1 polymer ?
#
loop_
_entity_poly.entity_id
_entity_poly.type
_entity_poly.pdbx_seq_one_letter_code
_entity_poly.pdbx_strand_id
1 'polypeptide(L)'
;MINLSTIPILPKKENILGILGGGQLGKMIAIAASNAGYKTHLYCPKGDNPAETVVSSITHGAWDDFDKLVEFSNNVISVTSEFENIPSKTLELLANKTSVIPNSKVFRSAQIRSKEKEIAERSGFKTPQWFLIKNTDDLITASKSMNKDGILKTNSLGYDGKGQVKINQQSNLFETWEALGSVECVLEEILEFKREISIMYFKSTDNTDGFFPISENYHENGILKKTIAPAVLSMEIENNLKLQTKKLCENLGLYGIIAIELFELFDGSIVFNEIAPRPHNSFHWTLNGCDNSQFDILVRTMCGLPVKDVKPNGTWEMRNLIGQYEDIITETSKDQDYLLYLYGKEQTKPGRKMGHLNKRIN
;
A
#
# COMPACT_ATOMS: atom_id res chain seq x y z
N MET A 1 -17.56 -13.64 13.83
CA MET A 1 -17.14 -13.64 12.41
C MET A 1 -18.30 -13.08 11.60
N ILE A 2 -18.15 -11.89 11.03
CA ILE A 2 -19.15 -11.34 10.11
C ILE A 2 -19.06 -12.21 8.86
N ASN A 3 -20.17 -12.84 8.46
CA ASN A 3 -20.26 -13.60 7.24
C ASN A 3 -20.00 -12.63 6.08
N LEU A 4 -18.87 -12.75 5.42
CA LEU A 4 -18.64 -12.09 4.15
C LEU A 4 -19.68 -12.65 3.17
N SER A 5 -20.63 -11.82 2.74
CA SER A 5 -21.68 -12.24 1.83
C SER A 5 -21.06 -12.68 0.51
N THR A 6 -21.34 -13.90 0.08
CA THR A 6 -21.05 -14.36 -1.29
C THR A 6 -22.05 -13.82 -2.31
N ILE A 7 -23.11 -13.15 -1.83
CA ILE A 7 -24.13 -12.52 -2.67
C ILE A 7 -23.72 -11.07 -2.93
N PRO A 8 -23.66 -10.63 -4.19
CA PRO A 8 -23.34 -9.25 -4.52
C PRO A 8 -24.27 -8.25 -3.82
N ILE A 9 -23.67 -7.27 -3.16
CA ILE A 9 -24.41 -6.17 -2.55
C ILE A 9 -24.62 -5.12 -3.64
N LEU A 10 -25.82 -5.05 -4.19
CA LEU A 10 -26.13 -4.11 -5.27
C LEU A 10 -26.15 -2.66 -4.77
N PRO A 11 -25.86 -1.67 -5.63
CA PRO A 11 -25.93 -0.27 -5.25
C PRO A 11 -27.38 0.12 -4.94
N LYS A 12 -27.60 0.56 -3.71
CA LYS A 12 -28.87 1.10 -3.21
C LYS A 12 -28.58 2.33 -2.35
N LYS A 13 -29.61 3.14 -2.07
CA LYS A 13 -29.45 4.37 -1.31
C LYS A 13 -28.82 4.13 0.08
N GLU A 14 -29.17 3.01 0.71
CA GLU A 14 -28.71 2.57 2.02
C GLU A 14 -27.35 1.84 1.99
N ASN A 15 -26.89 1.38 0.83
CA ASN A 15 -25.63 0.65 0.70
C ASN A 15 -24.47 1.62 0.46
N ILE A 16 -23.89 2.10 1.54
CA ILE A 16 -22.81 3.10 1.55
C ILE A 16 -21.50 2.39 1.90
N LEU A 17 -20.42 2.69 1.17
CA LEU A 17 -19.07 2.19 1.44
C LEU A 17 -18.32 3.17 2.35
N GLY A 18 -17.68 2.64 3.39
CA GLY A 18 -16.85 3.41 4.31
C GLY A 18 -15.40 3.48 3.83
N ILE A 19 -14.80 4.66 3.95
CA ILE A 19 -13.39 4.90 3.64
C ILE A 19 -12.72 5.54 4.85
N LEU A 20 -11.64 4.95 5.36
CA LEU A 20 -10.82 5.50 6.41
C LEU A 20 -9.62 6.23 5.79
N GLY A 21 -9.53 7.54 6.05
CA GLY A 21 -8.49 8.40 5.53
C GLY A 21 -8.93 9.23 4.33
N GLY A 22 -8.55 10.53 4.35
CA GLY A 22 -9.01 11.56 3.42
C GLY A 22 -8.03 11.87 2.30
N GLY A 23 -6.97 11.10 2.10
CA GLY A 23 -5.92 11.36 1.11
C GLY A 23 -6.32 11.01 -0.32
N GLN A 24 -5.31 10.98 -1.20
CA GLN A 24 -5.51 10.72 -2.64
C GLN A 24 -6.02 9.31 -2.94
N LEU A 25 -5.62 8.31 -2.15
CA LEU A 25 -6.10 6.94 -2.38
C LEU A 25 -7.58 6.85 -2.02
N GLY A 26 -8.00 7.46 -0.91
CA GLY A 26 -9.40 7.58 -0.52
C GLY A 26 -10.24 8.28 -1.59
N LYS A 27 -9.71 9.36 -2.18
CA LYS A 27 -10.34 10.04 -3.33
C LYS A 27 -10.56 9.10 -4.51
N MET A 28 -9.52 8.36 -4.93
CA MET A 28 -9.63 7.46 -6.06
C MET A 28 -10.52 6.24 -5.78
N ILE A 29 -10.55 5.74 -4.54
CA ILE A 29 -11.51 4.72 -4.10
C ILE A 29 -12.95 5.24 -4.21
N ALA A 30 -13.21 6.47 -3.73
CA ALA A 30 -14.54 7.07 -3.79
C ALA A 30 -15.02 7.29 -5.23
N ILE A 31 -14.12 7.69 -6.14
CA ILE A 31 -14.42 7.83 -7.57
C ILE A 31 -14.79 6.46 -8.18
N ALA A 32 -14.01 5.42 -7.91
CA ALA A 32 -14.30 4.06 -8.39
C ALA A 32 -15.63 3.55 -7.83
N ALA A 33 -15.93 3.81 -6.56
CA ALA A 33 -17.21 3.47 -5.94
C ALA A 33 -18.38 4.19 -6.62
N SER A 34 -18.21 5.50 -6.89
CA SER A 34 -19.22 6.30 -7.61
C SER A 34 -19.48 5.79 -9.02
N ASN A 35 -18.43 5.41 -9.77
CA ASN A 35 -18.54 4.80 -11.10
C ASN A 35 -19.30 3.45 -11.05
N ALA A 36 -19.20 2.73 -9.95
CA ALA A 36 -19.94 1.49 -9.71
C ALA A 36 -21.36 1.72 -9.12
N GLY A 37 -21.78 2.99 -8.92
CA GLY A 37 -23.10 3.37 -8.43
C GLY A 37 -23.24 3.43 -6.91
N TYR A 38 -22.15 3.28 -6.15
CA TYR A 38 -22.17 3.33 -4.68
C TYR A 38 -21.87 4.72 -4.16
N LYS A 39 -22.55 5.08 -3.07
CA LYS A 39 -22.17 6.23 -2.24
C LYS A 39 -21.03 5.86 -1.30
N THR A 40 -20.28 6.86 -0.90
CA THR A 40 -19.17 6.70 0.05
C THR A 40 -19.34 7.61 1.25
N HIS A 41 -18.95 7.12 2.42
CA HIS A 41 -18.84 7.85 3.67
C HIS A 41 -17.38 7.85 4.11
N LEU A 42 -16.80 9.04 4.25
CA LEU A 42 -15.43 9.24 4.67
C LEU A 42 -15.34 9.41 6.18
N TYR A 43 -14.40 8.72 6.83
CA TYR A 43 -13.98 8.99 8.19
C TYR A 43 -12.51 9.38 8.21
N CYS A 44 -12.21 10.58 8.68
CA CYS A 44 -10.83 11.06 8.81
C CYS A 44 -10.73 12.20 9.84
N PRO A 45 -9.54 12.47 10.40
CA PRO A 45 -9.27 13.72 11.12
C PRO A 45 -9.46 14.93 10.18
N LYS A 46 -9.78 16.09 10.74
CA LYS A 46 -9.79 17.35 9.97
C LYS A 46 -8.39 17.65 9.43
N GLY A 47 -8.32 18.13 8.18
CA GLY A 47 -7.05 18.44 7.53
C GLY A 47 -7.17 18.63 6.03
N ASP A 48 -6.04 18.58 5.34
CA ASP A 48 -5.98 18.61 3.88
C ASP A 48 -6.35 17.23 3.31
N ASN A 49 -7.64 17.01 3.14
CA ASN A 49 -8.29 15.75 2.79
C ASN A 49 -8.89 15.79 1.37
N PRO A 50 -8.14 15.57 0.31
CA PRO A 50 -8.66 15.65 -1.07
C PRO A 50 -9.83 14.70 -1.38
N ALA A 51 -10.02 13.63 -0.60
CA ALA A 51 -11.17 12.73 -0.76
C ALA A 51 -12.51 13.40 -0.43
N GLU A 52 -12.53 14.44 0.43
CA GLU A 52 -13.76 15.15 0.82
C GLU A 52 -14.51 15.73 -0.38
N THR A 53 -13.81 16.04 -1.46
CA THR A 53 -14.41 16.66 -2.66
C THR A 53 -15.27 15.70 -3.49
N VAL A 54 -15.25 14.39 -3.21
CA VAL A 54 -15.89 13.35 -4.06
C VAL A 54 -16.73 12.34 -3.29
N VAL A 55 -16.83 12.46 -1.98
CA VAL A 55 -17.63 11.55 -1.14
C VAL A 55 -19.03 12.08 -0.89
N SER A 56 -19.96 11.19 -0.54
CA SER A 56 -21.35 11.57 -0.27
C SER A 56 -21.58 12.10 1.15
N SER A 57 -20.76 11.69 2.11
CA SER A 57 -20.83 12.12 3.52
C SER A 57 -19.48 12.01 4.19
N ILE A 58 -19.29 12.79 5.26
CA ILE A 58 -18.02 12.89 5.98
C ILE A 58 -18.29 12.87 7.48
N THR A 59 -17.49 12.11 8.22
CA THR A 59 -17.38 12.19 9.67
C THR A 59 -15.95 12.56 10.04
N HIS A 60 -15.76 13.71 10.65
CA HIS A 60 -14.46 14.08 11.22
C HIS A 60 -14.31 13.56 12.64
N GLY A 61 -13.27 12.75 12.86
CA GLY A 61 -12.95 12.19 14.17
C GLY A 61 -11.48 11.77 14.27
N ALA A 62 -10.98 11.72 15.49
CA ALA A 62 -9.68 11.08 15.76
C ALA A 62 -9.82 9.55 15.61
N TRP A 63 -8.67 8.86 15.42
CA TRP A 63 -8.67 7.41 15.22
C TRP A 63 -9.07 6.63 16.48
N ASP A 64 -9.11 7.26 17.65
CA ASP A 64 -9.53 6.75 18.96
C ASP A 64 -10.85 7.32 19.44
N ASP A 65 -11.57 8.07 18.62
CA ASP A 65 -12.95 8.53 18.88
C ASP A 65 -13.93 7.36 18.61
N PHE A 66 -13.98 6.44 19.56
CA PHE A 66 -14.73 5.19 19.38
C PHE A 66 -16.23 5.40 19.23
N ASP A 67 -16.82 6.45 19.81
CA ASP A 67 -18.24 6.74 19.67
C ASP A 67 -18.56 7.14 18.22
N LYS A 68 -17.79 8.04 17.61
CA LYS A 68 -17.96 8.41 16.22
C LYS A 68 -17.65 7.26 15.26
N LEU A 69 -16.68 6.40 15.58
CA LEU A 69 -16.38 5.21 14.80
C LEU A 69 -17.53 4.21 14.81
N VAL A 70 -18.20 4.04 15.95
CA VAL A 70 -19.41 3.21 16.05
C VAL A 70 -20.54 3.82 15.22
N GLU A 71 -20.80 5.13 15.34
CA GLU A 71 -21.82 5.82 14.53
C GLU A 71 -21.51 5.68 13.03
N PHE A 72 -20.25 5.91 12.63
CA PHE A 72 -19.81 5.72 11.26
C PHE A 72 -20.08 4.29 10.77
N SER A 73 -19.72 3.28 11.58
CA SER A 73 -19.87 1.88 11.22
C SER A 73 -21.31 1.43 11.02
N ASN A 74 -22.26 2.08 11.71
CA ASN A 74 -23.70 1.80 11.56
C ASN A 74 -24.28 2.31 10.23
N ASN A 75 -23.56 3.21 9.57
CA ASN A 75 -24.00 3.86 8.32
C ASN A 75 -23.34 3.28 7.06
N VAL A 76 -22.49 2.25 7.21
CA VAL A 76 -21.75 1.67 6.08
C VAL A 76 -21.82 0.14 6.07
N ILE A 77 -21.83 -0.44 4.87
CA ILE A 77 -21.92 -1.90 4.68
C ILE A 77 -20.57 -2.60 4.68
N SER A 78 -19.52 -1.86 4.32
CA SER A 78 -18.14 -2.34 4.26
C SER A 78 -17.20 -1.16 4.39
N VAL A 79 -16.03 -1.37 4.98
CA VAL A 79 -15.02 -0.33 5.23
C VAL A 79 -13.68 -0.75 4.63
N THR A 80 -13.00 0.20 4.01
CA THR A 80 -11.60 0.07 3.60
C THR A 80 -10.76 1.21 4.14
N SER A 81 -9.43 1.07 4.09
CA SER A 81 -8.51 2.14 4.47
C SER A 81 -7.61 2.54 3.31
N GLU A 82 -7.32 3.83 3.21
CA GLU A 82 -6.37 4.36 2.23
C GLU A 82 -4.92 4.32 2.73
N PHE A 83 -4.68 4.05 4.02
CA PHE A 83 -3.33 3.95 4.57
C PHE A 83 -3.24 2.84 5.63
N GLU A 84 -2.05 2.31 5.83
CA GLU A 84 -1.81 1.13 6.65
C GLU A 84 -1.77 1.43 8.16
N ASN A 85 -1.44 2.65 8.57
CA ASN A 85 -1.15 3.00 9.98
C ASN A 85 -2.40 3.40 10.80
N ILE A 86 -3.59 2.89 10.46
CA ILE A 86 -4.78 2.99 11.32
C ILE A 86 -4.52 2.19 12.61
N PRO A 87 -4.78 2.74 13.80
CA PRO A 87 -4.60 1.98 15.05
C PRO A 87 -5.34 0.65 15.03
N SER A 88 -4.68 -0.43 15.48
CA SER A 88 -5.27 -1.78 15.46
C SER A 88 -6.60 -1.85 16.21
N LYS A 89 -6.74 -1.13 17.34
CA LYS A 89 -7.99 -1.06 18.11
C LYS A 89 -9.16 -0.50 17.29
N THR A 90 -8.91 0.51 16.45
CA THR A 90 -9.90 1.10 15.55
C THR A 90 -10.38 0.07 14.53
N LEU A 91 -9.43 -0.64 13.88
CA LEU A 91 -9.77 -1.68 12.91
C LEU A 91 -10.50 -2.87 13.56
N GLU A 92 -10.14 -3.24 14.78
CA GLU A 92 -10.82 -4.29 15.54
C GLU A 92 -12.25 -3.89 15.92
N LEU A 93 -12.44 -2.64 16.39
CA LEU A 93 -13.78 -2.10 16.66
C LEU A 93 -14.67 -2.18 15.41
N LEU A 94 -14.18 -1.68 14.29
CA LEU A 94 -14.92 -1.68 13.03
C LEU A 94 -15.20 -3.11 12.54
N ALA A 95 -14.23 -4.02 12.65
CA ALA A 95 -14.38 -5.42 12.24
C ALA A 95 -15.43 -6.20 13.06
N ASN A 96 -15.76 -5.71 14.27
CA ASN A 96 -16.85 -6.26 15.07
C ASN A 96 -18.24 -5.72 14.67
N LYS A 97 -18.31 -4.68 13.87
CA LYS A 97 -19.53 -3.98 13.48
C LYS A 97 -19.87 -4.12 12.01
N THR A 98 -18.86 -4.09 11.14
CA THR A 98 -19.02 -4.12 9.69
C THR A 98 -17.88 -4.89 9.04
N SER A 99 -17.97 -5.18 7.75
CA SER A 99 -16.90 -5.81 6.99
C SER A 99 -15.74 -4.84 6.78
N VAL A 100 -14.52 -5.20 7.17
CA VAL A 100 -13.28 -4.44 6.92
C VAL A 100 -12.47 -5.16 5.86
N ILE A 101 -12.17 -4.50 4.73
CA ILE A 101 -11.48 -5.08 3.57
C ILE A 101 -10.34 -4.18 3.11
N PRO A 102 -9.09 -4.64 3.11
CA PRO A 102 -8.62 -5.93 3.68
C PRO A 102 -8.90 -6.05 5.17
N ASN A 103 -8.95 -7.29 5.66
CA ASN A 103 -9.30 -7.52 7.07
C ASN A 103 -8.23 -6.98 8.04
N SER A 104 -8.62 -6.73 9.29
CA SER A 104 -7.77 -6.10 10.32
C SER A 104 -6.47 -6.89 10.61
N LYS A 105 -6.46 -8.23 10.42
CA LYS A 105 -5.26 -9.06 10.60
C LYS A 105 -4.19 -8.70 9.57
N VAL A 106 -4.57 -8.43 8.33
CA VAL A 106 -3.65 -8.05 7.25
C VAL A 106 -2.99 -6.71 7.56
N PHE A 107 -3.79 -5.70 7.97
CA PHE A 107 -3.25 -4.40 8.40
C PHE A 107 -2.28 -4.54 9.56
N ARG A 108 -2.64 -5.34 10.59
CA ARG A 108 -1.76 -5.56 11.75
C ARG A 108 -0.43 -6.21 11.35
N SER A 109 -0.43 -7.09 10.37
CA SER A 109 0.80 -7.71 9.88
C SER A 109 1.66 -6.71 9.12
N ALA A 110 1.07 -5.84 8.31
CA ALA A 110 1.76 -4.79 7.57
C ALA A 110 2.30 -3.65 8.47
N GLN A 111 1.71 -3.44 9.65
CA GLN A 111 2.14 -2.41 10.59
C GLN A 111 3.41 -2.77 11.38
N ILE A 112 3.85 -4.02 11.36
CA ILE A 112 4.96 -4.52 12.17
C ILE A 112 5.97 -5.22 11.26
N ARG A 113 7.12 -4.56 11.02
CA ARG A 113 8.15 -5.02 10.07
C ARG A 113 8.67 -6.43 10.34
N SER A 114 8.87 -6.79 11.61
CA SER A 114 9.29 -8.15 11.96
C SER A 114 8.25 -9.19 11.57
N LYS A 115 6.96 -8.89 11.73
CA LYS A 115 5.87 -9.80 11.31
C LYS A 115 5.73 -9.90 9.80
N GLU A 116 5.94 -8.80 9.07
CA GLU A 116 5.96 -8.84 7.61
C GLU A 116 7.04 -9.79 7.10
N LYS A 117 8.26 -9.68 7.65
CA LYS A 117 9.38 -10.54 7.27
C LYS A 117 9.15 -12.00 7.65
N GLU A 118 8.69 -12.27 8.88
CA GLU A 118 8.35 -13.62 9.29
C GLU A 118 7.33 -14.28 8.36
N ILE A 119 6.27 -13.57 7.96
CA ILE A 119 5.24 -14.12 7.10
C ILE A 119 5.74 -14.28 5.66
N ALA A 120 6.59 -13.37 5.18
CA ALA A 120 7.22 -13.48 3.88
C ALA A 120 8.12 -14.72 3.79
N GLU A 121 8.98 -14.95 4.79
CA GLU A 121 9.85 -16.13 4.89
C GLU A 121 9.06 -17.44 4.95
N ARG A 122 8.02 -17.51 5.78
CA ARG A 122 7.11 -18.69 5.85
C ARG A 122 6.40 -18.95 4.52
N SER A 123 6.25 -17.93 3.69
CA SER A 123 5.62 -18.02 2.38
C SER A 123 6.62 -18.35 1.25
N GLY A 124 7.91 -18.40 1.58
CA GLY A 124 8.99 -18.80 0.69
C GLY A 124 9.73 -17.63 0.03
N PHE A 125 9.42 -16.38 0.39
CA PHE A 125 10.22 -15.24 -0.03
C PHE A 125 11.59 -15.24 0.68
N LYS A 126 12.64 -14.82 -0.03
CA LYS A 126 13.88 -14.39 0.60
C LYS A 126 13.66 -13.00 1.18
N THR A 127 14.23 -12.74 2.36
CA THR A 127 14.28 -11.40 2.97
C THR A 127 15.73 -10.94 3.06
N PRO A 128 16.01 -9.62 3.21
CA PRO A 128 17.33 -9.19 3.69
C PRO A 128 17.66 -9.90 5.00
N GLN A 129 18.92 -10.07 5.34
CA GLN A 129 19.29 -10.48 6.71
C GLN A 129 18.75 -9.43 7.68
N TRP A 130 18.03 -9.86 8.71
CA TRP A 130 17.41 -8.94 9.66
C TRP A 130 17.42 -9.45 11.09
N PHE A 131 17.37 -8.54 12.04
CA PHE A 131 17.35 -8.81 13.47
C PHE A 131 16.32 -7.91 14.17
N LEU A 132 15.58 -8.49 15.11
CA LEU A 132 14.70 -7.73 16.00
C LEU A 132 15.52 -7.12 17.13
N ILE A 133 15.42 -5.81 17.33
CA ILE A 133 16.19 -5.01 18.29
C ILE A 133 15.23 -4.47 19.35
N LYS A 134 15.40 -4.88 20.59
CA LYS A 134 14.58 -4.43 21.73
C LYS A 134 15.36 -3.55 22.68
N ASN A 135 16.67 -3.56 22.61
CA ASN A 135 17.59 -2.78 23.44
C ASN A 135 18.93 -2.61 22.73
N THR A 136 19.83 -1.84 23.30
CA THR A 136 21.15 -1.56 22.74
C THR A 136 22.03 -2.79 22.65
N ASP A 137 21.93 -3.73 23.59
CA ASP A 137 22.74 -4.97 23.57
C ASP A 137 22.36 -5.87 22.39
N ASP A 138 21.04 -5.95 22.08
CA ASP A 138 20.57 -6.61 20.86
C ASP A 138 21.19 -5.96 19.62
N LEU A 139 21.21 -4.62 19.56
CA LEU A 139 21.74 -3.87 18.42
C LEU A 139 23.23 -4.09 18.25
N ILE A 140 24.00 -4.08 19.33
CA ILE A 140 25.45 -4.38 19.32
C ILE A 140 25.70 -5.81 18.80
N THR A 141 24.94 -6.77 19.30
CA THR A 141 25.09 -8.18 18.93
C THR A 141 24.72 -8.38 17.45
N ALA A 142 23.61 -7.82 17.03
CA ALA A 142 23.10 -7.89 15.65
C ALA A 142 24.06 -7.22 14.65
N SER A 143 24.58 -6.03 14.97
CA SER A 143 25.54 -5.32 14.13
C SER A 143 26.83 -6.11 13.93
N LYS A 144 27.36 -6.73 14.99
CA LYS A 144 28.53 -7.61 14.90
C LYS A 144 28.25 -8.85 14.06
N SER A 145 27.08 -9.47 14.24
CA SER A 145 26.66 -10.67 13.49
C SER A 145 26.46 -10.39 12.00
N MET A 146 25.88 -9.23 11.66
CA MET A 146 25.68 -8.81 10.27
C MET A 146 26.99 -8.53 9.55
N ASN A 147 27.98 -7.97 10.25
CA ASN A 147 29.33 -7.62 9.73
C ASN A 147 29.29 -6.83 8.40
N LYS A 148 28.28 -6.01 8.21
CA LYS A 148 28.01 -5.14 7.06
C LYS A 148 27.29 -3.88 7.52
N ASP A 149 27.21 -2.91 6.62
CA ASP A 149 26.34 -1.75 6.80
C ASP A 149 24.87 -2.17 6.84
N GLY A 150 24.11 -1.55 7.71
CA GLY A 150 22.69 -1.86 7.91
C GLY A 150 21.82 -0.61 7.96
N ILE A 151 20.51 -0.85 7.92
CA ILE A 151 19.49 0.16 8.18
C ILE A 151 18.73 -0.27 9.43
N LEU A 152 18.79 0.57 10.46
CA LEU A 152 17.96 0.42 11.66
C LEU A 152 16.64 1.16 11.42
N LYS A 153 15.53 0.44 11.48
CA LYS A 153 14.17 0.93 11.23
C LYS A 153 13.31 0.71 12.46
N THR A 154 12.45 1.65 12.83
CA THR A 154 11.42 1.37 13.85
C THR A 154 10.57 0.18 13.40
N ASN A 155 10.27 -0.75 14.32
CA ASN A 155 9.49 -1.96 14.00
C ASN A 155 8.04 -1.63 13.59
N SER A 156 7.54 -0.45 13.96
CA SER A 156 6.19 0.04 13.63
C SER A 156 6.20 1.52 13.29
N LEU A 157 5.15 2.00 12.59
CA LEU A 157 4.87 3.40 12.29
C LEU A 157 5.88 4.12 11.35
N GLY A 158 6.84 3.41 10.75
CA GLY A 158 7.72 3.98 9.72
C GLY A 158 7.02 4.06 8.35
N TYR A 159 7.22 5.14 7.59
CA TYR A 159 6.73 5.32 6.22
C TYR A 159 7.60 6.30 5.44
N ASP A 160 7.66 6.19 4.12
CA ASP A 160 8.40 7.09 3.20
C ASP A 160 9.81 7.45 3.72
N GLY A 161 10.58 6.46 4.24
CA GLY A 161 11.94 6.66 4.75
C GLY A 161 12.04 7.30 6.14
N LYS A 162 10.93 7.59 6.82
CA LYS A 162 10.93 8.09 8.20
C LYS A 162 11.09 6.96 9.21
N GLY A 163 11.71 7.26 10.36
CA GLY A 163 11.94 6.26 11.40
C GLY A 163 13.02 5.24 11.02
N GLN A 164 14.01 5.64 10.22
CA GLN A 164 15.15 4.81 9.87
C GLN A 164 16.47 5.57 9.86
N VAL A 165 17.56 4.88 10.19
CA VAL A 165 18.92 5.42 10.20
C VAL A 165 19.88 4.37 9.63
N LYS A 166 20.77 4.77 8.73
CA LYS A 166 21.86 3.90 8.27
C LYS A 166 22.90 3.76 9.37
N ILE A 167 23.36 2.56 9.59
CA ILE A 167 24.45 2.26 10.52
C ILE A 167 25.60 1.56 9.78
N ASN A 168 26.82 1.84 10.23
CA ASN A 168 28.06 1.20 9.79
C ASN A 168 28.93 0.89 11.00
N GLN A 169 30.14 0.35 10.78
CA GLN A 169 31.05 -0.03 11.85
C GLN A 169 31.51 1.13 12.75
N GLN A 170 31.37 2.39 12.28
CA GLN A 170 31.79 3.60 13.01
C GLN A 170 30.61 4.26 13.73
N SER A 171 29.39 3.78 13.55
CA SER A 171 28.19 4.38 14.13
C SER A 171 28.16 4.22 15.65
N ASN A 172 27.80 5.29 16.38
CA ASN A 172 27.46 5.18 17.79
C ASN A 172 26.06 4.54 17.92
N LEU A 173 26.02 3.25 18.16
CA LEU A 173 24.78 2.46 18.19
C LEU A 173 23.81 2.91 19.29
N PHE A 174 24.35 3.39 20.42
CA PHE A 174 23.51 3.91 21.52
C PHE A 174 22.78 5.18 21.08
N GLU A 175 23.50 6.19 20.61
CA GLU A 175 22.91 7.45 20.13
C GLU A 175 21.96 7.20 18.94
N THR A 176 22.30 6.27 18.06
CA THR A 176 21.44 5.92 16.92
C THR A 176 20.10 5.35 17.36
N TRP A 177 20.09 4.46 18.36
CA TRP A 177 18.86 3.87 18.88
C TRP A 177 18.04 4.90 19.67
N GLU A 178 18.69 5.77 20.47
CA GLU A 178 18.03 6.89 21.15
C GLU A 178 17.39 7.89 20.15
N ALA A 179 18.05 8.19 19.04
CA ALA A 179 17.52 9.07 18.00
C ALA A 179 16.22 8.50 17.35
N LEU A 180 16.02 7.18 17.40
CA LEU A 180 14.77 6.53 16.99
C LEU A 180 13.74 6.42 18.13
N GLY A 181 14.00 7.03 19.28
CA GLY A 181 13.10 7.06 20.43
C GLY A 181 13.19 5.86 21.36
N SER A 182 14.27 5.09 21.30
CA SER A 182 14.51 3.91 22.14
C SER A 182 13.35 2.88 22.09
N VAL A 183 12.77 2.73 20.92
CA VAL A 183 11.67 1.80 20.66
C VAL A 183 12.17 0.52 20.00
N GLU A 184 11.31 -0.50 19.95
CA GLU A 184 11.59 -1.72 19.22
C GLU A 184 11.86 -1.42 17.73
N CYS A 185 12.98 -1.95 17.21
CA CYS A 185 13.46 -1.72 15.85
C CYS A 185 13.73 -3.05 15.12
N VAL A 186 13.92 -2.96 13.82
CA VAL A 186 14.48 -4.02 12.98
C VAL A 186 15.77 -3.49 12.37
N LEU A 187 16.87 -4.22 12.56
CA LEU A 187 18.12 -3.97 11.83
C LEU A 187 18.11 -4.86 10.58
N GLU A 188 18.27 -4.26 9.41
CA GLU A 188 18.31 -4.95 8.12
C GLU A 188 19.62 -4.66 7.39
N GLU A 189 20.16 -5.65 6.67
CA GLU A 189 21.30 -5.40 5.78
C GLU A 189 20.89 -4.47 4.63
N ILE A 190 21.84 -3.65 4.18
CA ILE A 190 21.67 -2.84 2.96
C ILE A 190 21.95 -3.74 1.76
N LEU A 191 20.96 -3.87 0.88
CA LEU A 191 21.07 -4.63 -0.34
C LEU A 191 21.51 -3.75 -1.51
N GLU A 192 22.43 -4.24 -2.32
CA GLU A 192 22.65 -3.75 -3.67
C GLU A 192 21.70 -4.50 -4.62
N PHE A 193 20.84 -3.77 -5.31
CA PHE A 193 19.85 -4.35 -6.21
C PHE A 193 19.89 -3.72 -7.60
N LYS A 194 19.46 -4.49 -8.58
CA LYS A 194 19.39 -4.09 -9.98
C LYS A 194 18.21 -3.15 -10.23
N ARG A 195 17.04 -3.48 -9.65
CA ARG A 195 15.80 -2.69 -9.75
C ARG A 195 14.81 -3.06 -8.65
N GLU A 196 13.84 -2.19 -8.47
CA GLU A 196 12.68 -2.44 -7.62
C GLU A 196 11.48 -2.85 -8.47
N ILE A 197 10.73 -3.84 -8.01
CA ILE A 197 9.48 -4.29 -8.64
C ILE A 197 8.39 -4.39 -7.60
N SER A 198 7.14 -4.36 -8.04
CA SER A 198 5.99 -4.64 -7.18
C SER A 198 5.00 -5.56 -7.85
N ILE A 199 4.45 -6.48 -7.08
CA ILE A 199 3.35 -7.38 -7.47
C ILE A 199 2.12 -7.03 -6.65
N MET A 200 0.96 -7.01 -7.28
CA MET A 200 -0.32 -6.80 -6.58
C MET A 200 -1.23 -8.01 -6.81
N TYR A 201 -1.77 -8.50 -5.70
CA TYR A 201 -2.73 -9.60 -5.67
C TYR A 201 -4.05 -9.12 -5.09
N PHE A 202 -5.13 -9.72 -5.55
CA PHE A 202 -6.46 -9.53 -4.98
C PHE A 202 -7.16 -10.86 -4.75
N LYS A 203 -8.03 -10.87 -3.75
CA LYS A 203 -8.94 -11.99 -3.48
C LYS A 203 -10.30 -11.44 -3.10
N SER A 204 -11.34 -11.87 -3.82
CA SER A 204 -12.72 -11.49 -3.57
C SER A 204 -13.39 -12.47 -2.59
N THR A 205 -14.54 -12.03 -2.07
CA THR A 205 -15.33 -12.80 -1.10
C THR A 205 -15.98 -14.07 -1.70
N ASP A 206 -16.11 -14.14 -3.02
CA ASP A 206 -16.55 -15.33 -3.76
C ASP A 206 -15.40 -16.33 -4.03
N ASN A 207 -14.20 -16.07 -3.44
CA ASN A 207 -12.95 -16.81 -3.63
C ASN A 207 -12.31 -16.69 -5.02
N THR A 208 -12.80 -15.84 -5.91
CA THR A 208 -12.02 -15.46 -7.09
C THR A 208 -10.80 -14.68 -6.67
N ASP A 209 -9.68 -14.96 -7.29
CA ASP A 209 -8.41 -14.31 -7.01
C ASP A 209 -7.64 -14.03 -8.30
N GLY A 210 -6.69 -13.13 -8.26
CA GLY A 210 -5.85 -12.82 -9.42
C GLY A 210 -4.76 -11.82 -9.12
N PHE A 211 -4.05 -11.45 -10.18
CA PHE A 211 -2.91 -10.56 -10.13
C PHE A 211 -3.10 -9.39 -11.08
N PHE A 212 -2.49 -8.26 -10.70
CA PHE A 212 -2.14 -7.22 -11.65
C PHE A 212 -0.80 -7.54 -12.29
N PRO A 213 -0.54 -7.05 -13.52
CA PRO A 213 0.78 -7.15 -14.12
C PRO A 213 1.84 -6.50 -13.21
N ILE A 214 3.01 -7.14 -13.11
CA ILE A 214 4.10 -6.66 -12.25
C ILE A 214 4.59 -5.31 -12.75
N SER A 215 4.90 -4.41 -11.82
CA SER A 215 5.40 -3.07 -12.10
C SER A 215 6.89 -2.97 -11.76
N GLU A 216 7.65 -2.26 -12.60
CA GLU A 216 9.03 -1.85 -12.34
C GLU A 216 9.04 -0.41 -11.82
N ASN A 217 9.73 -0.17 -10.70
CA ASN A 217 9.66 1.06 -9.94
C ASN A 217 11.01 1.77 -9.90
N TYR A 218 10.98 3.09 -10.01
CA TYR A 218 12.16 3.96 -9.97
C TYR A 218 11.99 4.93 -8.81
N HIS A 219 12.74 4.71 -7.74
CA HIS A 219 12.76 5.58 -6.58
C HIS A 219 13.96 6.52 -6.61
N GLU A 220 13.75 7.70 -6.07
CA GLU A 220 14.79 8.68 -5.81
C GLU A 220 14.64 9.19 -4.39
N ASN A 221 15.68 9.02 -3.56
CA ASN A 221 15.65 9.34 -2.13
C ASN A 221 14.47 8.70 -1.38
N GLY A 222 14.14 7.42 -1.71
CA GLY A 222 13.04 6.68 -1.09
C GLY A 222 11.64 7.10 -1.54
N ILE A 223 11.52 7.98 -2.55
CA ILE A 223 10.22 8.41 -3.08
C ILE A 223 10.05 7.88 -4.50
N LEU A 224 8.97 7.15 -4.76
CA LEU A 224 8.63 6.64 -6.09
C LEU A 224 8.44 7.81 -7.06
N LYS A 225 9.29 7.88 -8.10
CA LYS A 225 9.22 8.88 -9.17
C LYS A 225 8.47 8.37 -10.39
N LYS A 226 8.76 7.14 -10.78
CA LYS A 226 8.26 6.55 -12.01
C LYS A 226 7.99 5.06 -11.85
N THR A 227 6.97 4.57 -12.54
CA THR A 227 6.70 3.15 -12.71
C THR A 227 6.55 2.84 -14.19
N ILE A 228 7.09 1.69 -14.63
CA ILE A 228 6.84 1.11 -15.95
C ILE A 228 6.16 -0.24 -15.75
N ALA A 229 5.09 -0.48 -16.47
CA ALA A 229 4.34 -1.73 -16.38
C ALA A 229 3.70 -2.13 -17.73
N PRO A 230 3.63 -3.43 -18.02
CA PRO A 230 4.19 -4.55 -17.28
C PRO A 230 5.73 -4.56 -17.24
N ALA A 231 6.32 -4.96 -16.11
CA ALA A 231 7.75 -5.24 -16.01
C ALA A 231 8.12 -6.48 -16.82
N VAL A 232 9.27 -6.45 -17.47
CA VAL A 232 9.78 -7.61 -18.21
C VAL A 232 10.53 -8.55 -17.26
N LEU A 233 9.96 -9.74 -17.04
CA LEU A 233 10.51 -10.81 -16.21
C LEU A 233 10.52 -12.13 -17.00
N SER A 234 11.36 -13.08 -16.59
CA SER A 234 11.23 -14.44 -17.09
C SER A 234 9.95 -15.09 -16.56
N MET A 235 9.33 -15.99 -17.34
CA MET A 235 8.13 -16.72 -16.90
C MET A 235 8.39 -17.51 -15.61
N GLU A 236 9.59 -18.01 -15.39
CA GLU A 236 9.96 -18.75 -14.18
C GLU A 236 9.89 -17.83 -12.94
N ILE A 237 10.51 -16.64 -13.02
CA ILE A 237 10.49 -15.65 -11.92
C ILE A 237 9.06 -15.22 -11.66
N GLU A 238 8.31 -14.86 -12.69
CA GLU A 238 6.92 -14.41 -12.54
C GLU A 238 6.03 -15.47 -11.89
N ASN A 239 6.11 -16.73 -12.34
CA ASN A 239 5.32 -17.81 -11.77
C ASN A 239 5.68 -18.11 -10.32
N ASN A 240 6.97 -18.07 -9.97
CA ASN A 240 7.43 -18.25 -8.60
C ASN A 240 6.93 -17.12 -7.69
N LEU A 241 7.01 -15.87 -8.14
CA LEU A 241 6.48 -14.72 -7.40
C LEU A 241 4.98 -14.83 -7.17
N LYS A 242 4.20 -15.23 -8.18
CA LYS A 242 2.76 -15.44 -8.04
C LYS A 242 2.45 -16.53 -7.01
N LEU A 243 3.20 -17.63 -7.02
CA LEU A 243 3.03 -18.73 -6.06
C LEU A 243 3.33 -18.28 -4.62
N GLN A 244 4.46 -17.60 -4.40
CA GLN A 244 4.86 -17.08 -3.09
C GLN A 244 3.87 -16.02 -2.58
N THR A 245 3.44 -15.10 -3.45
CA THR A 245 2.45 -14.08 -3.13
C THR A 245 1.11 -14.71 -2.72
N LYS A 246 0.62 -15.69 -3.48
CA LYS A 246 -0.62 -16.40 -3.14
C LYS A 246 -0.53 -17.06 -1.78
N LYS A 247 0.58 -17.76 -1.50
CA LYS A 247 0.82 -18.40 -0.20
C LYS A 247 0.90 -17.38 0.95
N LEU A 248 1.53 -16.22 0.73
CA LEU A 248 1.57 -15.13 1.71
C LEU A 248 0.15 -14.63 2.01
N CYS A 249 -0.67 -14.41 0.99
CA CYS A 249 -2.04 -13.94 1.12
C CYS A 249 -2.95 -14.97 1.81
N GLU A 250 -2.75 -16.25 1.54
CA GLU A 250 -3.44 -17.36 2.24
C GLU A 250 -3.07 -17.39 3.74
N ASN A 251 -1.78 -17.25 4.07
CA ASN A 251 -1.30 -17.18 5.47
C ASN A 251 -1.88 -15.96 6.21
N LEU A 252 -2.09 -14.85 5.52
CA LEU A 252 -2.76 -13.66 6.04
C LEU A 252 -4.28 -13.81 6.15
N GLY A 253 -4.88 -14.74 5.40
CA GLY A 253 -6.33 -14.84 5.24
C GLY A 253 -6.91 -13.63 4.51
N LEU A 254 -6.21 -13.15 3.47
CA LEU A 254 -6.56 -11.93 2.74
C LEU A 254 -7.91 -12.05 2.03
N TYR A 255 -8.73 -11.03 2.19
CA TYR A 255 -9.77 -10.58 1.27
C TYR A 255 -9.53 -9.10 0.98
N GLY A 256 -9.62 -8.69 -0.28
CA GLY A 256 -9.26 -7.35 -0.74
C GLY A 256 -8.05 -7.36 -1.65
N ILE A 257 -7.26 -6.31 -1.60
CA ILE A 257 -6.03 -6.15 -2.39
C ILE A 257 -4.81 -5.97 -1.49
N ILE A 258 -3.66 -6.39 -1.98
CA ILE A 258 -2.36 -6.17 -1.33
C ILE A 258 -1.28 -5.98 -2.40
N ALA A 259 -0.43 -4.99 -2.21
CA ALA A 259 0.79 -4.83 -2.99
C ALA A 259 1.98 -5.34 -2.18
N ILE A 260 2.94 -5.95 -2.85
CA ILE A 260 4.22 -6.39 -2.28
C ILE A 260 5.34 -5.72 -3.06
N GLU A 261 6.22 -5.03 -2.35
CA GLU A 261 7.43 -4.45 -2.91
C GLU A 261 8.61 -5.41 -2.77
N LEU A 262 9.43 -5.50 -3.80
CA LEU A 262 10.47 -6.49 -3.98
C LEU A 262 11.70 -5.85 -4.63
N PHE A 263 12.87 -6.37 -4.29
CA PHE A 263 14.13 -6.05 -4.97
C PHE A 263 14.54 -7.20 -5.90
N GLU A 264 14.86 -6.90 -7.15
CA GLU A 264 15.58 -7.83 -8.04
C GLU A 264 17.08 -7.57 -7.89
N LEU A 265 17.83 -8.54 -7.42
CA LEU A 265 19.27 -8.44 -7.27
C LEU A 265 19.98 -8.68 -8.63
N PHE A 266 21.29 -8.39 -8.68
CA PHE A 266 22.08 -8.56 -9.91
C PHE A 266 22.23 -10.01 -10.33
N ASP A 267 22.11 -10.97 -9.41
CA ASP A 267 22.08 -12.40 -9.68
C ASP A 267 20.72 -12.93 -10.17
N GLY A 268 19.72 -12.04 -10.29
CA GLY A 268 18.35 -12.37 -10.68
C GLY A 268 17.46 -12.89 -9.55
N SER A 269 17.99 -13.02 -8.33
CA SER A 269 17.16 -13.40 -7.17
C SER A 269 16.24 -12.26 -6.76
N ILE A 270 15.04 -12.62 -6.24
CA ILE A 270 14.05 -11.65 -5.77
C ILE A 270 14.01 -11.67 -4.24
N VAL A 271 14.08 -10.50 -3.64
CA VAL A 271 14.07 -10.30 -2.19
C VAL A 271 12.89 -9.44 -1.79
N PHE A 272 12.19 -9.86 -0.76
CA PHE A 272 11.04 -9.16 -0.19
C PHE A 272 11.46 -7.86 0.51
N ASN A 273 10.70 -6.79 0.29
CA ASN A 273 10.87 -5.52 0.99
C ASN A 273 9.72 -5.31 2.00
N GLU A 274 8.54 -4.97 1.54
CA GLU A 274 7.37 -4.66 2.40
C GLU A 274 6.03 -4.98 1.71
N ILE A 275 4.95 -4.97 2.50
CA ILE A 275 3.58 -5.12 2.01
C ILE A 275 2.75 -3.86 2.26
N ALA A 276 1.81 -3.57 1.35
CA ALA A 276 0.82 -2.51 1.49
C ALA A 276 -0.59 -3.08 1.30
N PRO A 277 -1.39 -3.26 2.36
CA PRO A 277 -2.74 -3.83 2.29
C PRO A 277 -3.78 -2.79 1.84
N ARG A 278 -3.53 -2.13 0.74
CA ARG A 278 -4.31 -1.02 0.17
C ARG A 278 -3.92 -0.77 -1.28
N PRO A 279 -4.64 0.08 -2.02
CA PRO A 279 -4.15 0.59 -3.29
C PRO A 279 -2.74 1.16 -3.15
N HIS A 280 -1.88 0.90 -4.13
CA HIS A 280 -0.48 1.29 -4.08
C HIS A 280 -0.11 2.23 -5.23
N ASN A 281 0.78 3.17 -4.95
CA ASN A 281 1.18 4.19 -5.93
C ASN A 281 1.80 3.58 -7.20
N SER A 282 2.57 2.49 -7.09
CA SER A 282 3.14 1.79 -8.24
C SER A 282 2.11 1.12 -9.17
N PHE A 283 0.83 1.13 -8.80
CA PHE A 283 -0.28 0.61 -9.62
C PHE A 283 -1.26 1.69 -10.08
N HIS A 284 -0.93 2.99 -9.98
CA HIS A 284 -1.81 4.05 -10.48
C HIS A 284 -1.95 4.04 -12.01
N TRP A 285 -0.97 3.49 -12.73
CA TRP A 285 -1.06 3.26 -14.17
C TRP A 285 -2.25 2.38 -14.57
N THR A 286 -2.75 1.53 -13.66
CA THR A 286 -3.90 0.64 -13.91
C THR A 286 -5.20 1.39 -14.20
N LEU A 287 -5.31 2.67 -13.80
CA LEU A 287 -6.46 3.52 -14.13
C LEU A 287 -6.69 3.62 -15.65
N ASN A 288 -5.65 3.50 -16.44
CA ASN A 288 -5.71 3.62 -17.89
C ASN A 288 -5.18 2.37 -18.61
N GLY A 289 -4.25 1.67 -17.96
CA GLY A 289 -3.50 0.56 -18.53
C GLY A 289 -4.13 -0.81 -18.36
N CYS A 290 -5.25 -0.92 -17.65
CA CYS A 290 -5.93 -2.19 -17.41
C CYS A 290 -7.45 -2.08 -17.66
N ASP A 291 -8.09 -3.21 -17.85
CA ASP A 291 -9.56 -3.30 -17.99
C ASP A 291 -10.31 -3.06 -16.67
N ASN A 292 -9.65 -3.22 -15.53
CA ASN A 292 -10.07 -2.77 -14.21
C ASN A 292 -8.86 -2.21 -13.46
N SER A 293 -9.01 -1.05 -12.84
CA SER A 293 -7.97 -0.49 -11.98
C SER A 293 -7.91 -1.19 -10.62
N GLN A 294 -6.84 -0.96 -9.87
CA GLN A 294 -6.74 -1.42 -8.48
C GLN A 294 -7.89 -0.91 -7.59
N PHE A 295 -8.43 0.27 -7.90
CA PHE A 295 -9.55 0.86 -7.17
C PHE A 295 -10.87 0.17 -7.51
N ASP A 296 -11.09 -0.17 -8.80
CA ASP A 296 -12.27 -0.90 -9.25
C ASP A 296 -12.30 -2.30 -8.61
N ILE A 297 -11.17 -3.02 -8.61
CA ILE A 297 -11.06 -4.34 -7.98
C ILE A 297 -11.34 -4.26 -6.48
N LEU A 298 -10.78 -3.26 -5.77
CA LEU A 298 -11.05 -3.09 -4.33
C LEU A 298 -12.55 -2.86 -4.07
N VAL A 299 -13.19 -1.95 -4.80
CA VAL A 299 -14.63 -1.65 -4.66
C VAL A 299 -15.47 -2.90 -4.96
N ARG A 300 -15.15 -3.62 -6.03
CA ARG A 300 -15.84 -4.88 -6.36
C ARG A 300 -15.72 -5.90 -5.23
N THR A 301 -14.53 -6.05 -4.65
CA THR A 301 -14.30 -6.94 -3.50
C THR A 301 -15.10 -6.50 -2.28
N MET A 302 -15.16 -5.20 -1.99
CA MET A 302 -15.95 -4.66 -0.86
C MET A 302 -17.45 -4.94 -1.01
N CYS A 303 -17.94 -5.04 -2.24
CA CYS A 303 -19.36 -5.27 -2.56
C CYS A 303 -19.69 -6.72 -2.92
N GLY A 304 -18.71 -7.64 -2.90
CA GLY A 304 -18.93 -9.02 -3.35
C GLY A 304 -19.29 -9.10 -4.85
N LEU A 305 -18.92 -8.10 -5.65
CA LEU A 305 -19.12 -8.11 -7.09
C LEU A 305 -18.10 -9.02 -7.77
N PRO A 306 -18.44 -9.66 -8.90
CA PRO A 306 -17.51 -10.51 -9.62
C PRO A 306 -16.24 -9.77 -10.01
N VAL A 307 -15.09 -10.40 -9.76
CA VAL A 307 -13.78 -9.95 -10.22
C VAL A 307 -13.24 -10.95 -11.24
N LYS A 308 -12.38 -10.52 -12.12
CA LYS A 308 -11.72 -11.36 -13.12
C LYS A 308 -10.24 -10.98 -13.21
N ASP A 309 -9.46 -11.83 -13.85
CA ASP A 309 -8.07 -11.53 -14.17
C ASP A 309 -7.92 -10.15 -14.84
N VAL A 310 -6.99 -9.38 -14.32
CA VAL A 310 -6.69 -8.05 -14.84
C VAL A 310 -5.73 -8.18 -16.02
N LYS A 311 -6.13 -7.60 -17.14
CA LYS A 311 -5.32 -7.61 -18.37
C LYS A 311 -4.82 -6.21 -18.69
N PRO A 312 -3.52 -6.08 -19.01
CA PRO A 312 -2.99 -4.81 -19.51
C PRO A 312 -3.40 -4.58 -20.95
N ASN A 313 -3.55 -3.32 -21.35
CA ASN A 313 -3.85 -2.90 -22.73
C ASN A 313 -2.65 -2.25 -23.40
N GLY A 314 -1.44 -2.64 -23.03
CA GLY A 314 -0.17 -2.13 -23.56
C GLY A 314 0.85 -1.93 -22.45
N THR A 315 1.94 -1.24 -22.76
CA THR A 315 2.97 -0.83 -21.80
C THR A 315 2.76 0.62 -21.39
N TRP A 316 2.80 0.87 -20.10
CA TRP A 316 2.49 2.17 -19.52
C TRP A 316 3.61 2.71 -18.66
N GLU A 317 3.78 4.00 -18.71
CA GLU A 317 4.58 4.76 -17.77
C GLU A 317 3.67 5.57 -16.85
N MET A 318 3.91 5.50 -15.55
CA MET A 318 3.32 6.40 -14.55
C MET A 318 4.43 7.26 -13.97
N ARG A 319 4.23 8.59 -13.92
CA ARG A 319 5.14 9.53 -13.24
C ARG A 319 4.42 10.25 -12.11
N ASN A 320 5.01 10.27 -10.93
CA ASN A 320 4.49 11.05 -9.82
C ASN A 320 4.85 12.53 -9.96
N LEU A 321 3.89 13.39 -9.67
CA LEU A 321 4.08 14.83 -9.51
C LEU A 321 4.36 15.10 -8.03
N ILE A 322 5.59 15.51 -7.71
CA ILE A 322 6.09 15.61 -6.34
C ILE A 322 6.55 17.02 -6.05
N GLY A 323 6.06 17.59 -4.95
CA GLY A 323 6.39 18.96 -4.55
C GLY A 323 5.90 19.98 -5.57
N GLN A 324 6.75 20.93 -5.96
CA GLN A 324 6.48 21.86 -7.06
C GLN A 324 6.48 21.07 -8.38
N TYR A 325 5.38 21.11 -9.10
CA TYR A 325 5.13 20.26 -10.25
C TYR A 325 4.66 21.02 -11.50
N GLU A 326 4.52 22.32 -11.39
CA GLU A 326 3.98 23.20 -12.44
C GLU A 326 4.82 23.15 -13.72
N ASP A 327 6.15 23.10 -13.57
CA ASP A 327 7.08 22.98 -14.71
C ASP A 327 6.89 21.64 -15.43
N ILE A 328 6.68 20.55 -14.66
CA ILE A 328 6.43 19.21 -15.22
C ILE A 328 5.13 19.22 -16.04
N ILE A 329 4.07 19.84 -15.52
CA ILE A 329 2.81 19.98 -16.26
C ILE A 329 3.02 20.82 -17.51
N THR A 330 3.75 21.92 -17.42
CA THR A 330 4.02 22.79 -18.58
C THR A 330 4.82 22.06 -19.66
N GLU A 331 5.79 21.23 -19.27
CA GLU A 331 6.55 20.40 -20.18
C GLU A 331 5.68 19.30 -20.82
N THR A 332 4.93 18.58 -19.99
CA THR A 332 4.10 17.44 -20.41
C THR A 332 2.82 17.87 -21.14
N SER A 333 2.32 19.10 -20.94
CA SER A 333 1.16 19.61 -21.68
C SER A 333 1.37 19.71 -23.19
N LYS A 334 2.64 19.68 -23.64
CA LYS A 334 3.01 19.62 -25.06
C LYS A 334 2.84 18.22 -25.66
N ASP A 335 2.74 17.20 -24.82
CA ASP A 335 2.55 15.81 -25.19
C ASP A 335 1.12 15.38 -24.81
N GLN A 336 0.24 15.30 -25.81
CA GLN A 336 -1.19 15.00 -25.60
C GLN A 336 -1.47 13.56 -25.14
N ASP A 337 -0.45 12.69 -25.14
CA ASP A 337 -0.60 11.29 -24.70
C ASP A 337 -0.53 11.13 -23.18
N TYR A 338 -0.14 12.18 -22.44
CA TYR A 338 -0.17 12.13 -20.98
C TYR A 338 -1.56 12.37 -20.42
N LEU A 339 -1.99 11.46 -19.54
CA LEU A 339 -3.23 11.55 -18.79
C LEU A 339 -2.93 12.05 -17.38
N LEU A 340 -3.42 13.24 -17.05
CA LEU A 340 -3.11 13.96 -15.80
C LEU A 340 -4.12 13.65 -14.71
N TYR A 341 -3.62 13.32 -13.53
CA TYR A 341 -4.39 13.12 -12.29
C TYR A 341 -3.85 14.01 -11.18
N LEU A 342 -4.54 15.11 -10.88
CA LEU A 342 -4.24 15.97 -9.73
C LEU A 342 -5.08 15.56 -8.53
N TYR A 343 -4.42 15.44 -7.38
CA TYR A 343 -5.11 15.00 -6.18
C TYR A 343 -5.97 16.09 -5.52
N GLY A 344 -5.65 17.37 -5.76
CA GLY A 344 -6.37 18.51 -5.18
C GLY A 344 -5.95 18.81 -3.74
N LYS A 345 -4.69 18.56 -3.40
CA LYS A 345 -4.11 18.92 -2.11
C LYS A 345 -3.86 20.43 -2.05
N GLU A 346 -4.18 21.04 -0.90
CA GLU A 346 -4.07 22.49 -0.70
C GLU A 346 -2.63 22.99 -0.63
N GLN A 347 -1.74 22.20 -0.03
CA GLN A 347 -0.37 22.62 0.21
C GLN A 347 0.65 21.76 -0.53
N THR A 348 1.46 22.40 -1.34
CA THR A 348 2.65 21.83 -1.96
C THR A 348 3.79 21.81 -0.94
N LYS A 349 4.38 20.62 -0.71
CA LYS A 349 5.53 20.42 0.19
C LYS A 349 6.56 19.55 -0.49
N PRO A 350 7.88 19.75 -0.21
CA PRO A 350 8.93 18.84 -0.70
C PRO A 350 8.59 17.38 -0.36
N GLY A 351 8.75 16.49 -1.32
CA GLY A 351 8.45 15.06 -1.15
C GLY A 351 6.97 14.67 -1.20
N ARG A 352 6.05 15.63 -1.14
CA ARG A 352 4.62 15.35 -1.16
C ARG A 352 4.13 15.03 -2.58
N LYS A 353 3.46 13.88 -2.74
CA LYS A 353 2.84 13.48 -4.01
C LYS A 353 1.58 14.33 -4.23
N MET A 354 1.57 15.15 -5.28
CA MET A 354 0.50 16.10 -5.63
C MET A 354 -0.42 15.58 -6.72
N GLY A 355 0.07 14.64 -7.52
CA GLY A 355 -0.63 14.03 -8.62
C GLY A 355 0.20 12.96 -9.28
N HIS A 356 -0.27 12.45 -10.41
CA HIS A 356 0.51 11.60 -11.30
C HIS A 356 0.09 11.79 -12.75
N LEU A 357 0.96 11.36 -13.63
CA LEU A 357 0.75 11.30 -15.08
C LEU A 357 0.82 9.84 -15.51
N ASN A 358 -0.10 9.41 -16.35
CA ASN A 358 -0.03 8.12 -17.02
C ASN A 358 0.15 8.34 -18.53
N LYS A 359 1.03 7.57 -19.14
CA LYS A 359 1.24 7.57 -20.58
C LYS A 359 1.40 6.14 -21.11
N ARG A 360 0.70 5.82 -22.18
CA ARG A 360 0.95 4.59 -22.93
C ARG A 360 2.22 4.76 -23.75
N ILE A 361 3.19 3.87 -23.59
CA ILE A 361 4.48 3.94 -24.27
C ILE A 361 4.66 2.86 -25.34
N ASN A 362 3.76 1.88 -25.37
CA ASN A 362 3.68 0.86 -26.44
C ASN A 362 2.28 0.24 -26.52
#